data_be7c0758539c2c729824fa30752c367b
#
_entry.id   be7c0758539c2c729824fa30752c367b
#
_cell.length_a   1.000
_cell.length_b   1.000
_cell.length_c   1.000
_cell.angle_alpha   90.00
_cell.angle_beta   90.00
_cell.angle_gamma   90.00
#
_symmetry.space_group_name_H-M   'P 1'
#
loop_
_entity.id
_entity.type
_entity.pdbx_description
1 polymer ?
#
loop_
_entity_poly.entity_id
_entity_poly.type
_entity_poly.pdbx_seq_one_letter_code
_entity_poly.pdbx_strand_id
1 'polypeptide(L)'
;MLPTPKSYTLVAAAAEGEKELTAFDRALLLAGIGNVNLVRVSSILPPGAEYREKLNIPPGSLVPIAYGSLSSTEPGALIAAAVAVGVGPDAGSFGVIMEFSGFCSQEEAEREVREMVIEAFRYREMPLKEIKVVGVEHRVVRCGCVFAAVPLWY
;
A
#
# COMPACT_ATOMS: atom_id res chain seq x y z
N MET A 1 14.39 20.15 -8.21
CA MET A 1 14.43 19.18 -7.09
C MET A 1 13.02 18.88 -6.64
N LEU A 2 12.68 17.60 -6.48
CA LEU A 2 11.38 17.23 -5.97
C LEU A 2 11.34 17.37 -4.44
N PRO A 3 10.26 17.93 -3.87
CA PRO A 3 10.14 18.03 -2.42
C PRO A 3 9.98 16.64 -1.78
N THR A 4 10.38 16.51 -0.52
CA THR A 4 10.21 15.28 0.23
C THR A 4 8.82 15.26 0.88
N PRO A 5 8.03 14.19 0.69
CA PRO A 5 6.74 14.06 1.35
C PRO A 5 6.85 14.11 2.87
N LYS A 6 5.83 14.70 3.52
CA LYS A 6 5.79 14.88 4.97
C LYS A 6 4.66 14.12 5.66
N SER A 7 3.78 13.52 4.89
CA SER A 7 2.65 12.77 5.42
C SER A 7 2.41 11.50 4.62
N TYR A 8 1.73 10.55 5.23
CA TYR A 8 1.36 9.29 4.60
C TYR A 8 0.10 8.72 5.21
N THR A 9 -0.52 7.81 4.47
CA THR A 9 -1.59 6.97 5.00
C THR A 9 -1.44 5.55 4.43
N LEU A 10 -2.27 4.64 4.92
CA LEU A 10 -2.36 3.29 4.38
C LEU A 10 -3.77 3.08 3.87
N VAL A 11 -3.91 2.55 2.65
CA VAL A 11 -5.22 2.27 2.05
C VAL A 11 -5.23 0.88 1.44
N ALA A 12 -6.42 0.27 1.38
CA ALA A 12 -6.60 -1.00 0.69
C ALA A 12 -8.04 -1.07 0.18
N ALA A 13 -8.22 -1.69 -0.98
CA ALA A 13 -9.55 -1.89 -1.55
C ALA A 13 -9.53 -3.04 -2.56
N ALA A 14 -10.71 -3.60 -2.82
CA ALA A 14 -10.93 -4.60 -3.84
C ALA A 14 -12.12 -4.18 -4.70
N ALA A 15 -12.09 -4.56 -5.97
CA ALA A 15 -13.17 -4.24 -6.89
C ALA A 15 -13.26 -5.26 -8.03
N GLU A 16 -14.44 -5.34 -8.63
CA GLU A 16 -14.68 -6.01 -9.90
C GLU A 16 -14.79 -4.96 -10.99
N GLY A 17 -14.37 -5.29 -12.19
CA GLY A 17 -14.52 -4.46 -13.37
C GLY A 17 -14.76 -5.32 -14.59
N GLU A 18 -15.01 -4.69 -15.72
CA GLU A 18 -15.19 -5.43 -16.97
C GLU A 18 -13.85 -5.89 -17.55
N LYS A 19 -12.79 -5.15 -17.23
CA LYS A 19 -11.41 -5.43 -17.65
C LYS A 19 -10.48 -5.27 -16.47
N GLU A 20 -9.26 -5.82 -16.56
CA GLU A 20 -8.30 -5.72 -15.47
C GLU A 20 -7.98 -4.27 -15.11
N LEU A 21 -7.77 -3.42 -16.13
CA LEU A 21 -7.45 -2.00 -15.86
C LEU A 21 -8.63 -1.27 -15.22
N THR A 22 -9.88 -1.55 -15.64
CA THR A 22 -11.05 -0.90 -15.04
C THR A 22 -11.36 -1.43 -13.65
N ALA A 23 -11.05 -2.69 -13.35
CA ALA A 23 -11.11 -3.24 -12.00
C ALA A 23 -10.08 -2.53 -11.09
N PHE A 24 -8.87 -2.34 -11.58
CA PHE A 24 -7.82 -1.60 -10.89
C PHE A 24 -8.25 -0.15 -10.61
N ASP A 25 -8.74 0.54 -11.63
CA ASP A 25 -9.22 1.93 -11.50
C ASP A 25 -10.32 2.04 -10.44
N ARG A 26 -11.26 1.09 -10.44
CA ARG A 26 -12.32 1.07 -9.44
C ARG A 26 -11.80 0.81 -8.03
N ALA A 27 -10.80 -0.06 -7.90
CA ALA A 27 -10.15 -0.30 -6.59
C ALA A 27 -9.48 0.97 -6.07
N LEU A 28 -8.82 1.75 -6.95
CA LEU A 28 -8.25 3.05 -6.58
C LEU A 28 -9.33 4.02 -6.10
N LEU A 29 -10.46 4.08 -6.79
CA LEU A 29 -11.59 4.93 -6.38
C LEU A 29 -12.08 4.55 -4.99
N LEU A 30 -12.28 3.26 -4.73
CA LEU A 30 -12.72 2.77 -3.43
C LEU A 30 -11.68 3.00 -2.33
N ALA A 31 -10.40 3.01 -2.68
CA ALA A 31 -9.31 3.33 -1.75
C ALA A 31 -9.16 4.84 -1.50
N GLY A 32 -9.91 5.68 -2.23
CA GLY A 32 -9.86 7.13 -2.05
C GLY A 32 -8.77 7.85 -2.82
N ILE A 33 -8.10 7.17 -3.76
CA ILE A 33 -6.98 7.74 -4.55
C ILE A 33 -7.18 7.52 -6.04
N GLY A 34 -8.43 7.45 -6.50
CA GLY A 34 -8.75 7.16 -7.90
C GLY A 34 -8.63 8.33 -8.86
N ASN A 35 -8.50 9.55 -8.36
CA ASN A 35 -8.48 10.75 -9.19
C ASN A 35 -7.10 11.42 -9.23
N VAL A 36 -6.06 10.68 -8.92
CA VAL A 36 -4.67 11.16 -8.93
C VAL A 36 -3.81 10.21 -9.77
N ASN A 37 -2.60 10.64 -10.09
CA ASN A 37 -1.64 9.82 -10.82
C ASN A 37 -0.65 9.20 -9.85
N LEU A 38 -0.42 7.89 -9.98
CA LEU A 38 0.49 7.17 -9.09
C LEU A 38 1.91 7.20 -9.66
N VAL A 39 2.85 7.66 -8.84
CA VAL A 39 4.29 7.58 -9.15
C VAL A 39 4.92 6.61 -8.17
N ARG A 40 5.22 5.42 -8.65
CA ARG A 40 5.68 4.35 -7.77
C ARG A 40 7.05 4.64 -7.17
N VAL A 41 7.13 4.52 -5.84
CA VAL A 41 8.40 4.56 -5.11
C VAL A 41 8.73 3.17 -4.57
N SER A 42 9.96 2.96 -4.09
CA SER A 42 10.34 1.64 -3.61
C SER A 42 9.82 1.37 -2.19
N SER A 43 10.59 1.68 -1.15
CA SER A 43 10.23 1.15 0.17
C SER A 43 10.65 2.01 1.35
N ILE A 44 11.00 3.27 1.14
CA ILE A 44 11.48 4.12 2.24
C ILE A 44 10.46 5.19 2.59
N LEU A 45 10.03 5.19 3.86
CA LEU A 45 9.24 6.26 4.42
C LEU A 45 10.18 7.42 4.78
N PRO A 46 9.97 8.63 4.24
CA PRO A 46 10.85 9.76 4.52
C PRO A 46 10.94 10.10 6.02
N PRO A 47 12.11 10.53 6.50
CA PRO A 47 12.24 10.98 7.89
C PRO A 47 11.24 12.08 8.23
N GLY A 48 10.60 11.97 9.38
CA GLY A 48 9.63 12.96 9.84
C GLY A 48 8.26 12.91 9.17
N ALA A 49 8.01 11.95 8.28
CA ALA A 49 6.69 11.79 7.69
C ALA A 49 5.68 11.37 8.76
N GLU A 50 4.53 12.05 8.80
CA GLU A 50 3.50 11.82 9.80
C GLU A 50 2.32 11.04 9.22
N TYR A 51 1.81 10.09 9.99
CA TYR A 51 0.60 9.36 9.63
C TYR A 51 -0.62 10.29 9.70
N ARG A 52 -1.46 10.22 8.66
CA ARG A 52 -2.76 10.91 8.61
C ARG A 52 -3.81 9.89 8.19
N GLU A 53 -4.98 9.91 8.82
CA GLU A 53 -6.06 9.01 8.40
C GLU A 53 -6.51 9.29 6.97
N LYS A 54 -6.44 10.56 6.56
CA LYS A 54 -6.83 11.01 5.22
C LYS A 54 -5.86 12.05 4.69
N LEU A 55 -5.52 11.90 3.41
CA LEU A 55 -4.72 12.88 2.69
C LEU A 55 -5.63 13.67 1.74
N ASN A 56 -5.50 14.99 1.75
CA ASN A 56 -6.23 15.87 0.85
C ASN A 56 -5.36 16.14 -0.39
N ILE A 57 -5.53 15.32 -1.40
CA ILE A 57 -4.70 15.37 -2.60
C ILE A 57 -5.56 15.91 -3.76
N PRO A 58 -5.16 17.04 -4.38
CA PRO A 58 -5.91 17.58 -5.51
C PRO A 58 -5.95 16.60 -6.69
N PRO A 59 -7.09 16.52 -7.41
CA PRO A 59 -7.19 15.67 -8.60
C PRO A 59 -6.08 15.97 -9.62
N GLY A 60 -5.57 14.91 -10.25
CA GLY A 60 -4.51 15.01 -11.24
C GLY A 60 -3.09 15.12 -10.68
N SER A 61 -2.93 15.21 -9.35
CA SER A 61 -1.62 15.28 -8.71
C SER A 61 -0.78 14.02 -8.99
N LEU A 62 0.54 14.20 -9.02
CA LEU A 62 1.49 13.11 -9.07
C LEU A 62 1.78 12.68 -7.63
N VAL A 63 1.34 11.48 -7.25
CA VAL A 63 1.42 11.01 -5.87
C VAL A 63 2.50 9.95 -5.75
N PRO A 64 3.57 10.21 -4.99
CA PRO A 64 4.53 9.17 -4.64
C PRO A 64 3.82 8.09 -3.82
N ILE A 65 3.95 6.83 -4.22
CA ILE A 65 3.18 5.76 -3.60
C ILE A 65 3.91 4.41 -3.71
N ALA A 66 3.92 3.66 -2.62
CA ALA A 66 4.30 2.26 -2.65
C ALA A 66 3.02 1.43 -2.62
N TYR A 67 2.89 0.44 -3.51
CA TYR A 67 1.68 -0.36 -3.54
C TYR A 67 1.91 -1.77 -4.06
N GLY A 68 1.07 -2.69 -3.60
CA GLY A 68 0.91 -4.02 -4.15
C GLY A 68 -0.47 -4.14 -4.78
N SER A 69 -0.56 -4.83 -5.92
CA SER A 69 -1.81 -5.04 -6.63
C SER A 69 -1.77 -6.37 -7.37
N LEU A 70 -2.94 -7.00 -7.48
CA LEU A 70 -3.10 -8.23 -8.23
C LEU A 70 -4.49 -8.25 -8.83
N SER A 71 -4.56 -8.58 -10.13
CA SER A 71 -5.82 -8.79 -10.83
C SER A 71 -5.91 -10.24 -11.31
N SER A 72 -7.12 -10.77 -11.34
CA SER A 72 -7.37 -12.12 -11.84
C SER A 72 -8.73 -12.19 -12.52
N THR A 73 -8.80 -13.00 -13.57
CA THR A 73 -10.05 -13.30 -14.29
C THR A 73 -10.56 -14.70 -13.99
N GLU A 74 -9.93 -15.39 -13.02
CA GLU A 74 -10.34 -16.75 -12.65
C GLU A 74 -11.45 -16.70 -11.61
N PRO A 75 -12.69 -17.11 -11.97
CA PRO A 75 -13.80 -17.11 -11.02
C PRO A 75 -13.50 -17.99 -9.81
N GLY A 76 -13.79 -17.48 -8.62
CA GLY A 76 -13.57 -18.19 -7.37
C GLY A 76 -12.16 -18.09 -6.80
N ALA A 77 -11.20 -17.54 -7.53
CA ALA A 77 -9.84 -17.35 -7.02
C ALA A 77 -9.85 -16.36 -5.84
N LEU A 78 -9.14 -16.71 -4.77
CA LEU A 78 -8.94 -15.81 -3.64
C LEU A 78 -7.64 -15.04 -3.85
N ILE A 79 -7.74 -13.72 -3.93
CA ILE A 79 -6.59 -12.83 -4.09
C ILE A 79 -6.52 -11.84 -2.93
N ALA A 80 -5.32 -11.44 -2.56
CA ALA A 80 -5.11 -10.50 -1.47
C ALA A 80 -3.94 -9.57 -1.75
N ALA A 81 -3.98 -8.40 -1.15
CA ALA A 81 -2.87 -7.44 -1.14
C ALA A 81 -2.76 -6.82 0.23
N ALA A 82 -1.55 -6.48 0.65
CA ALA A 82 -1.30 -5.83 1.93
C ALA A 82 -0.10 -4.90 1.83
N VAL A 83 -0.08 -3.90 2.70
CA VAL A 83 1.06 -3.02 2.92
C VAL A 83 1.34 -2.90 4.41
N ALA A 84 2.61 -2.67 4.73
CA ALA A 84 3.03 -2.39 6.09
C ALA A 84 4.03 -1.24 6.11
N VAL A 85 3.95 -0.43 7.16
CA VAL A 85 4.90 0.65 7.43
C VAL A 85 5.52 0.39 8.79
N GLY A 86 6.84 0.25 8.83
CA GLY A 86 7.59 0.14 10.07
C GLY A 86 8.30 1.44 10.42
N VAL A 87 8.24 1.82 11.68
CA VAL A 87 8.94 3.00 12.20
C VAL A 87 9.71 2.65 13.46
N GLY A 88 10.84 3.32 13.66
CA GLY A 88 11.65 3.19 14.87
C GLY A 88 11.23 4.19 15.93
N PRO A 89 11.91 4.17 17.10
CA PRO A 89 11.62 5.08 18.20
C PRO A 89 12.03 6.53 17.94
N ASP A 90 12.95 6.77 17.00
CA ASP A 90 13.39 8.10 16.63
C ASP A 90 12.52 8.64 15.49
N ALA A 91 11.70 9.65 15.79
CA ALA A 91 10.80 10.28 14.82
C ALA A 91 11.54 10.96 13.66
N GLY A 92 12.80 11.32 13.83
CA GLY A 92 13.64 11.91 12.80
C GLY A 92 14.31 10.89 11.89
N SER A 93 14.12 9.61 12.15
CA SER A 93 14.65 8.55 11.30
C SER A 93 13.68 8.16 10.21
N PHE A 94 14.21 7.62 9.10
CA PHE A 94 13.34 7.06 8.06
C PHE A 94 12.68 5.75 8.51
N GLY A 95 11.56 5.42 7.88
CA GLY A 95 10.89 4.13 8.07
C GLY A 95 11.00 3.26 6.83
N VAL A 96 10.39 2.08 6.91
CA VAL A 96 10.38 1.11 5.80
C VAL A 96 8.94 0.76 5.45
N ILE A 97 8.66 0.67 4.16
CA ILE A 97 7.36 0.29 3.61
C ILE A 97 7.54 -1.02 2.86
N MET A 98 6.66 -1.99 3.12
CA MET A 98 6.63 -3.25 2.36
C MET A 98 5.24 -3.49 1.81
N GLU A 99 5.18 -4.07 0.62
CA GLU A 99 3.93 -4.47 -0.01
C GLU A 99 4.01 -5.93 -0.46
N PHE A 100 2.84 -6.56 -0.54
CA PHE A 100 2.70 -7.94 -1.00
C PHE A 100 1.35 -8.14 -1.66
N SER A 101 1.28 -8.96 -2.71
CA SER A 101 0.04 -9.41 -3.30
C SER A 101 0.20 -10.85 -3.76
N GLY A 102 -0.88 -11.65 -3.67
CA GLY A 102 -0.80 -13.05 -4.04
C GLY A 102 -2.17 -13.74 -4.01
N PHE A 103 -2.18 -14.99 -4.41
CA PHE A 103 -3.34 -15.88 -4.32
C PHE A 103 -3.38 -16.49 -2.92
N CYS A 104 -3.87 -15.71 -1.97
CA CYS A 104 -3.89 -16.08 -0.56
C CYS A 104 -4.98 -15.29 0.18
N SER A 105 -5.12 -15.53 1.49
CA SER A 105 -6.02 -14.75 2.34
C SER A 105 -5.40 -13.41 2.73
N GLN A 106 -6.25 -12.49 3.17
CA GLN A 106 -5.82 -11.21 3.73
C GLN A 106 -4.87 -11.43 4.92
N GLU A 107 -5.21 -12.37 5.80
CA GLU A 107 -4.39 -12.68 6.97
C GLU A 107 -2.97 -13.12 6.57
N GLU A 108 -2.86 -13.97 5.55
CA GLU A 108 -1.56 -14.40 5.03
C GLU A 108 -0.77 -13.23 4.44
N ALA A 109 -1.43 -12.37 3.65
CA ALA A 109 -0.79 -11.19 3.05
C ALA A 109 -0.30 -10.21 4.12
N GLU A 110 -1.12 -9.94 5.14
CA GLU A 110 -0.76 -9.06 6.25
C GLU A 110 0.41 -9.61 7.06
N ARG A 111 0.44 -10.91 7.29
CA ARG A 111 1.56 -11.57 7.98
C ARG A 111 2.84 -11.43 7.16
N GLU A 112 2.77 -11.64 5.85
CA GLU A 112 3.91 -11.56 4.96
C GLU A 112 4.57 -10.17 4.99
N VAL A 113 3.78 -9.11 4.86
CA VAL A 113 4.34 -7.73 4.88
C VAL A 113 4.91 -7.37 6.25
N ARG A 114 4.30 -7.87 7.32
CA ARG A 114 4.82 -7.66 8.68
C ARG A 114 6.20 -8.30 8.84
N GLU A 115 6.35 -9.54 8.39
CA GLU A 115 7.64 -10.24 8.43
C GLU A 115 8.70 -9.54 7.58
N MET A 116 8.30 -9.02 6.40
CA MET A 116 9.21 -8.26 5.53
C MET A 116 9.73 -6.98 6.22
N VAL A 117 8.87 -6.26 6.94
CA VAL A 117 9.29 -5.07 7.68
C VAL A 117 10.28 -5.44 8.77
N ILE A 118 10.01 -6.49 9.54
CA ILE A 118 10.90 -6.95 10.60
C ILE A 118 12.27 -7.32 10.03
N GLU A 119 12.27 -8.05 8.92
CA GLU A 119 13.51 -8.44 8.22
C GLU A 119 14.28 -7.23 7.73
N ALA A 120 13.59 -6.25 7.13
CA ALA A 120 14.20 -5.03 6.61
C ALA A 120 14.88 -4.20 7.72
N PHE A 121 14.25 -4.13 8.89
CA PHE A 121 14.83 -3.44 10.05
C PHE A 121 16.05 -4.19 10.59
N ARG A 122 15.99 -5.52 10.61
CA ARG A 122 17.12 -6.35 11.02
C ARG A 122 18.34 -6.16 10.10
N TYR A 123 18.12 -6.13 8.79
CA TYR A 123 19.20 -5.92 7.82
C TYR A 123 19.85 -4.54 7.98
N ARG A 124 19.07 -3.54 8.42
CA ARG A 124 19.57 -2.18 8.65
C ARG A 124 20.11 -1.96 10.06
N GLU A 125 20.01 -2.99 10.90
CA GLU A 125 20.41 -2.89 12.30
C GLU A 125 19.76 -1.72 13.02
N MET A 126 18.47 -1.48 12.71
CA MET A 126 17.68 -0.41 13.30
C MET A 126 16.63 -0.97 14.27
N PRO A 127 16.40 -0.27 15.40
CA PRO A 127 15.33 -0.69 16.31
C PRO A 127 13.96 -0.40 15.69
N LEU A 128 13.04 -1.36 15.82
CA LEU A 128 11.67 -1.26 15.35
C LEU A 128 10.76 -0.99 16.55
N LYS A 129 9.92 0.06 16.44
CA LYS A 129 8.96 0.43 17.49
C LYS A 129 7.54 0.02 17.14
N GLU A 130 7.11 0.28 15.92
CA GLU A 130 5.72 0.12 15.52
C GLU A 130 5.62 -0.34 14.07
N ILE A 131 4.63 -1.18 13.80
CA ILE A 131 4.26 -1.56 12.44
C ILE A 131 2.77 -1.28 12.27
N LYS A 132 2.41 -0.51 11.24
CA LYS A 132 1.03 -0.36 10.78
C LYS A 132 0.84 -1.28 9.59
N VAL A 133 -0.27 -2.01 9.55
CA VAL A 133 -0.58 -2.95 8.47
C VAL A 133 -2.01 -2.75 8.00
N VAL A 134 -2.21 -2.78 6.69
CA VAL A 134 -3.54 -2.78 6.08
C VAL A 134 -3.53 -3.80 4.95
N GLY A 135 -4.59 -4.58 4.86
CA GLY A 135 -4.74 -5.56 3.80
C GLY A 135 -6.18 -5.67 3.33
N VAL A 136 -6.36 -6.40 2.25
CA VAL A 136 -7.66 -6.70 1.66
C VAL A 136 -7.59 -8.06 0.98
N GLU A 137 -8.70 -8.80 1.00
CA GLU A 137 -8.85 -9.99 0.19
C GLU A 137 -10.12 -9.87 -0.65
N HIS A 138 -10.16 -10.61 -1.75
CA HIS A 138 -11.31 -10.62 -2.64
C HIS A 138 -11.40 -11.98 -3.32
N ARG A 139 -12.62 -12.51 -3.37
CA ARG A 139 -12.89 -13.70 -4.16
C ARG A 139 -13.40 -13.26 -5.52
N VAL A 140 -12.63 -13.57 -6.56
CA VAL A 140 -12.90 -13.13 -7.92
C VAL A 140 -14.23 -13.66 -8.41
N VAL A 141 -15.06 -12.79 -8.99
CA VAL A 141 -16.31 -13.15 -9.65
C VAL A 141 -16.06 -13.32 -11.15
N ARG A 142 -15.60 -12.29 -11.83
CA ARG A 142 -15.27 -12.31 -13.27
C ARG A 142 -13.92 -11.69 -13.57
N CYS A 143 -13.71 -10.48 -13.10
CA CYS A 143 -12.44 -9.76 -13.25
C CYS A 143 -12.25 -8.91 -12.00
N GLY A 144 -11.47 -9.43 -11.06
CA GLY A 144 -11.26 -8.82 -9.76
C GLY A 144 -9.87 -8.23 -9.61
N CYS A 145 -9.77 -7.19 -8.79
CA CYS A 145 -8.50 -6.55 -8.44
C CYS A 145 -8.44 -6.28 -6.95
N VAL A 146 -7.30 -6.56 -6.35
CA VAL A 146 -6.97 -6.13 -4.98
C VAL A 146 -5.83 -5.12 -5.06
N PHE A 147 -5.87 -4.13 -4.17
CA PHE A 147 -4.91 -3.03 -4.15
C PHE A 147 -4.67 -2.62 -2.70
N ALA A 148 -3.41 -2.51 -2.30
CA ALA A 148 -3.01 -2.00 -0.99
C ALA A 148 -1.81 -1.07 -1.17
N ALA A 149 -1.85 0.09 -0.51
CA ALA A 149 -0.88 1.14 -0.81
C ALA A 149 -0.57 2.04 0.37
N VAL A 150 0.58 2.67 0.29
CA VAL A 150 1.01 3.75 1.17
C VAL A 150 1.25 4.99 0.31
N PRO A 151 0.22 5.82 0.10
CA PRO A 151 0.42 7.11 -0.57
C PRO A 151 1.17 8.07 0.35
N LEU A 152 2.06 8.84 -0.24
CA LEU A 152 2.84 9.87 0.43
C LEU A 152 2.41 11.24 -0.08
N TRP A 153 2.39 12.27 0.80
CA TRP A 153 1.99 13.60 0.37
C TRP A 153 2.78 14.69 1.13
N TYR A 154 2.72 15.91 0.58
CA TYR A 154 3.51 17.07 1.04
C TYR A 154 2.90 17.87 2.16
#